data_197b5b286e26572ded98fb2127343297
#
_entry.id   197b5b286e26572ded98fb2127343297
#
_cell.length_a   1.000
_cell.length_b   1.000
_cell.length_c   1.000
_cell.angle_alpha   90.00
_cell.angle_beta   90.00
_cell.angle_gamma   90.00
#
_symmetry.space_group_name_H-M   'P 1'
#
loop_
_entity.id
_entity.type
_entity.pdbx_description
1 polymer ?
#
loop_
_entity_poly.entity_id
_entity_poly.type
_entity_poly.pdbx_seq_one_letter_code
_entity_poly.pdbx_strand_id
1 'polypeptide(L)'
;LRLAQNKNYPIQIIWAGKPYPEDYGAINIFNEIYWKTKDLPNCTVVTGYELWLSDHLKKGSDIWLNNPRLYHEASGTSGMTAAMNGSVNLSIPDGWVPEFAKHGKNSFIIDTADDHLTPESKDKIEAQKLLDVLEREIIPVYYDHPDKWQKIVKSSMSDVLPFFDSGRMAEEYYEKLYHH
;
A
#
# COMPACT_ATOMS: atom_id res chain seq x y z
N LEU A 1 -6.09 -14.79 -6.50
CA LEU A 1 -5.78 -15.63 -7.68
C LEU A 1 -6.43 -15.09 -8.96
N ARG A 2 -7.73 -14.71 -8.93
CA ARG A 2 -8.47 -14.20 -10.09
C ARG A 2 -7.75 -13.04 -10.80
N LEU A 3 -7.27 -12.05 -10.08
CA LEU A 3 -6.52 -10.92 -10.64
C LEU A 3 -5.21 -11.36 -11.31
N ALA A 4 -4.45 -12.22 -10.66
CA ALA A 4 -3.19 -12.73 -11.20
C ALA A 4 -3.36 -13.56 -12.49
N GLN A 5 -4.55 -14.07 -12.75
CA GLN A 5 -4.87 -14.86 -13.93
C GLN A 5 -5.53 -14.04 -15.06
N ASN A 6 -5.71 -12.74 -14.88
CA ASN A 6 -6.30 -11.87 -15.89
C ASN A 6 -5.30 -11.61 -17.03
N LYS A 7 -5.58 -12.15 -18.22
CA LYS A 7 -4.70 -12.00 -19.39
C LYS A 7 -4.88 -10.67 -20.14
N ASN A 8 -6.02 -10.03 -19.97
CA ASN A 8 -6.29 -8.74 -20.63
C ASN A 8 -5.60 -7.58 -19.92
N TYR A 9 -5.50 -7.70 -18.60
CA TYR A 9 -4.85 -6.72 -17.73
C TYR A 9 -3.83 -7.46 -16.83
N PRO A 10 -2.65 -7.79 -17.37
CA PRO A 10 -1.66 -8.58 -16.64
C PRO A 10 -1.12 -7.78 -15.44
N ILE A 11 -1.15 -8.37 -14.27
CA ILE A 11 -0.57 -7.78 -13.06
C ILE A 11 0.53 -8.68 -12.50
N GLN A 12 1.49 -8.06 -11.81
CA GLN A 12 2.49 -8.74 -11.00
C GLN A 12 2.21 -8.44 -9.53
N ILE A 13 2.30 -9.46 -8.69
CA ILE A 13 2.08 -9.31 -7.25
C ILE A 13 3.31 -9.80 -6.50
N ILE A 14 3.87 -8.92 -5.69
CA ILE A 14 5.05 -9.19 -4.88
C ILE A 14 4.68 -9.05 -3.40
N TRP A 15 4.80 -10.13 -2.65
CA TRP A 15 4.78 -10.08 -1.19
C TRP A 15 6.21 -10.09 -0.69
N ALA A 16 6.60 -9.02 -0.02
CA ALA A 16 7.92 -8.91 0.57
C ALA A 16 7.79 -8.64 2.07
N GLY A 17 8.42 -9.45 2.88
CA GLY A 17 8.29 -9.29 4.32
C GLY A 17 9.22 -10.19 5.11
N LYS A 18 9.25 -9.91 6.41
CA LYS A 18 9.99 -10.67 7.40
C LYS A 18 9.10 -10.78 8.64
N PRO A 19 8.27 -11.82 8.74
CA PRO A 19 7.46 -12.05 9.93
C PRO A 19 8.34 -12.09 11.18
N TYR A 20 7.83 -11.60 12.30
CA TYR A 20 8.54 -11.69 13.57
C TYR A 20 8.74 -13.18 13.94
N PRO A 21 9.93 -13.58 14.44
CA PRO A 21 10.26 -14.99 14.63
C PRO A 21 9.31 -15.80 15.50
N GLU A 22 8.63 -15.16 16.44
CA GLU A 22 7.68 -15.80 17.36
C GLU A 22 6.21 -15.57 16.98
N ASP A 23 5.95 -14.84 15.90
CA ASP A 23 4.58 -14.67 15.37
C ASP A 23 4.24 -15.81 14.43
N TYR A 24 3.87 -16.94 15.01
CA TYR A 24 3.47 -18.13 14.25
C TYR A 24 2.22 -17.88 13.38
N GLY A 25 1.36 -16.97 13.78
CA GLY A 25 0.20 -16.56 12.97
C GLY A 25 0.63 -15.91 11.66
N ALA A 26 1.49 -14.90 11.73
CA ALA A 26 2.03 -14.22 10.55
C ALA A 26 2.89 -15.16 9.69
N ILE A 27 3.70 -16.03 10.31
CA ILE A 27 4.52 -17.02 9.61
C ILE A 27 3.62 -17.98 8.82
N ASN A 28 2.54 -18.47 9.40
CA ASN A 28 1.61 -19.39 8.73
C ASN A 28 0.91 -18.72 7.56
N ILE A 29 0.44 -17.46 7.71
CA ILE A 29 -0.17 -16.69 6.61
C ILE A 29 0.84 -16.49 5.47
N PHE A 30 2.08 -16.14 5.79
CA PHE A 30 3.14 -15.94 4.80
C PHE A 30 3.44 -17.23 4.02
N ASN A 31 3.52 -18.36 4.71
CA ASN A 31 3.67 -19.68 4.09
C ASN A 31 2.46 -20.05 3.23
N GLU A 32 1.25 -19.76 3.68
CA GLU A 32 0.03 -20.00 2.92
C GLU A 32 0.01 -19.20 1.59
N ILE A 33 0.41 -17.92 1.63
CA ILE A 33 0.57 -17.11 0.43
C ILE A 33 1.55 -17.76 -0.53
N TYR A 34 2.73 -18.15 -0.05
CA TYR A 34 3.75 -18.81 -0.86
C TYR A 34 3.20 -20.09 -1.53
N TRP A 35 2.61 -20.99 -0.77
CA TRP A 35 2.08 -22.26 -1.32
C TRP A 35 0.93 -22.05 -2.31
N LYS A 36 0.10 -21.04 -2.13
CA LYS A 36 -0.99 -20.71 -3.05
C LYS A 36 -0.53 -20.04 -4.34
N THR A 37 0.64 -19.43 -4.35
CA THR A 37 1.08 -18.58 -5.45
C THR A 37 2.37 -19.02 -6.15
N LYS A 38 3.10 -19.99 -5.59
CA LYS A 38 4.41 -20.45 -6.10
C LYS A 38 4.41 -20.93 -7.57
N ASP A 39 3.28 -21.40 -8.06
CA ASP A 39 3.11 -21.88 -9.43
C ASP A 39 2.53 -20.80 -10.38
N LEU A 40 2.32 -19.58 -9.91
CA LEU A 40 1.87 -18.45 -10.71
C LEU A 40 3.08 -17.62 -11.17
N PRO A 41 3.32 -17.49 -12.48
CA PRO A 41 4.55 -16.87 -13.00
C PRO A 41 4.66 -15.36 -12.73
N ASN A 42 3.54 -14.72 -12.39
CA ASN A 42 3.44 -13.29 -12.08
C ASN A 42 3.24 -13.00 -10.58
N CYS A 43 3.41 -14.01 -9.74
CA CYS A 43 3.34 -13.86 -8.29
C CYS A 43 4.67 -14.30 -7.66
N THR A 44 5.13 -13.54 -6.68
CA THR A 44 6.35 -13.93 -5.95
C THR A 44 6.27 -13.54 -4.48
N VAL A 45 6.89 -14.35 -3.65
CA VAL A 45 7.08 -14.09 -2.23
C VAL A 45 8.58 -13.92 -1.98
N VAL A 46 8.97 -12.76 -1.49
CA VAL A 46 10.38 -12.41 -1.25
C VAL A 46 10.64 -12.38 0.25
N THR A 47 11.57 -13.20 0.69
CA THR A 47 12.08 -13.24 2.06
C THR A 47 13.38 -12.44 2.18
N GLY A 48 13.87 -12.22 3.41
CA GLY A 48 15.10 -11.45 3.62
C GLY A 48 14.90 -9.96 3.35
N TYR A 49 13.76 -9.43 3.75
CA TYR A 49 13.42 -8.01 3.59
C TYR A 49 14.42 -7.12 4.34
N GLU A 50 15.21 -6.38 3.57
CA GLU A 50 16.24 -5.44 4.03
C GLU A 50 16.03 -4.07 3.38
N LEU A 51 16.74 -3.04 3.85
CA LEU A 51 16.54 -1.66 3.38
C LEU A 51 16.73 -1.51 1.86
N TRP A 52 17.72 -2.18 1.28
CA TRP A 52 17.97 -2.13 -0.16
C TRP A 52 16.81 -2.71 -0.97
N LEU A 53 16.22 -3.83 -0.52
CA LEU A 53 15.06 -4.43 -1.17
C LEU A 53 13.83 -3.53 -1.06
N SER A 54 13.62 -2.95 0.13
CA SER A 54 12.56 -1.97 0.36
C SER A 54 12.65 -0.77 -0.60
N ASP A 55 13.85 -0.23 -0.78
CA ASP A 55 14.11 0.87 -1.71
C ASP A 55 13.75 0.49 -3.15
N HIS A 56 14.22 -0.66 -3.62
CA HIS A 56 13.94 -1.13 -4.98
C HIS A 56 12.46 -1.42 -5.23
N LEU A 57 11.77 -2.02 -4.26
CA LEU A 57 10.33 -2.28 -4.38
C LEU A 57 9.52 -0.98 -4.47
N LYS A 58 9.85 0.02 -3.67
CA LYS A 58 9.17 1.33 -3.69
C LYS A 58 9.40 2.10 -4.98
N LYS A 59 10.58 1.96 -5.59
CA LYS A 59 10.92 2.59 -6.87
C LYS A 59 10.38 1.82 -8.08
N GLY A 60 10.14 0.53 -7.91
CA GLY A 60 9.75 -0.37 -9.00
C GLY A 60 8.29 -0.79 -9.03
N SER A 61 7.50 -0.46 -8.02
CA SER A 61 6.07 -0.79 -7.99
C SER A 61 5.21 0.36 -8.48
N ASP A 62 4.12 0.04 -9.17
CA ASP A 62 3.10 1.01 -9.57
C ASP A 62 2.13 1.30 -8.43
N ILE A 63 1.79 0.26 -7.66
CA ILE A 63 0.89 0.31 -6.52
C ILE A 63 1.60 -0.17 -5.25
N TRP A 64 1.43 0.57 -4.18
CA TRP A 64 1.84 0.20 -2.83
C TRP A 64 0.60 -0.11 -1.99
N LEU A 65 0.36 -1.41 -1.76
CA LEU A 65 -0.77 -1.86 -0.97
C LEU A 65 -0.44 -1.80 0.53
N ASN A 66 -1.28 -1.12 1.29
CA ASN A 66 -1.22 -1.02 2.74
C ASN A 66 -2.63 -1.20 3.32
N ASN A 67 -2.93 -2.37 3.86
CA ASN A 67 -4.26 -2.69 4.38
C ASN A 67 -4.21 -3.25 5.81
N PRO A 68 -3.78 -2.45 6.79
CA PRO A 68 -3.91 -2.81 8.20
C PRO A 68 -5.39 -2.96 8.56
N ARG A 69 -5.67 -3.62 9.67
CA ARG A 69 -6.98 -3.43 10.31
C ARG A 69 -7.05 -2.01 10.84
N LEU A 70 -8.19 -1.36 10.67
CA LEU A 70 -8.38 0.03 11.09
C LEU A 70 -7.99 0.22 12.57
N TYR A 71 -7.28 1.31 12.86
CA TYR A 71 -6.67 1.68 14.16
C TYR A 71 -5.48 0.80 14.59
N HIS A 72 -4.94 -0.01 13.72
CA HIS A 72 -3.75 -0.82 14.00
C HIS A 72 -2.46 -0.29 13.35
N GLU A 73 -2.56 0.75 12.52
CA GLU A 73 -1.39 1.42 11.92
C GLU A 73 -1.13 2.76 12.60
N ALA A 74 -0.01 2.87 13.32
CA ALA A 74 0.31 4.09 14.05
C ALA A 74 0.75 5.24 13.13
N SER A 75 1.46 4.96 12.05
CA SER A 75 1.92 5.94 11.07
C SER A 75 2.04 5.35 9.66
N GLY A 76 2.95 4.41 9.41
CA GLY A 76 3.10 3.74 8.11
C GLY A 76 4.04 4.45 7.14
N THR A 77 5.28 4.74 7.57
CA THR A 77 6.30 5.46 6.75
C THR A 77 6.62 4.80 5.41
N SER A 78 6.34 3.50 5.26
CA SER A 78 6.56 2.78 4.00
C SER A 78 5.72 3.35 2.85
N GLY A 79 4.45 3.68 3.11
CA GLY A 79 3.56 4.31 2.14
C GLY A 79 4.00 5.73 1.76
N MET A 80 4.50 6.51 2.72
CA MET A 80 5.06 7.85 2.46
C MET A 80 6.22 7.77 1.46
N THR A 81 7.21 6.91 1.76
CA THR A 81 8.38 6.74 0.90
C THR A 81 8.05 6.09 -0.45
N ALA A 82 7.04 5.23 -0.53
CA ALA A 82 6.54 4.69 -1.79
C ALA A 82 5.92 5.81 -2.66
N ALA A 83 5.07 6.66 -2.09
CA ALA A 83 4.49 7.82 -2.77
C ALA A 83 5.56 8.80 -3.27
N MET A 84 6.59 9.08 -2.48
CA MET A 84 7.74 9.90 -2.89
C MET A 84 8.50 9.34 -4.11
N ASN A 85 8.44 8.03 -4.32
CA ASN A 85 9.10 7.35 -5.42
C ASN A 85 8.17 6.97 -6.59
N GLY A 86 6.94 7.49 -6.60
CA GLY A 86 6.01 7.32 -7.71
C GLY A 86 5.10 6.10 -7.61
N SER A 87 5.19 5.31 -6.55
CA SER A 87 4.25 4.21 -6.29
C SER A 87 2.98 4.76 -5.63
N VAL A 88 1.83 4.55 -6.27
CA VAL A 88 0.55 5.08 -5.78
C VAL A 88 0.01 4.22 -4.64
N ASN A 89 -0.35 4.83 -3.52
CA ASN A 89 -0.91 4.09 -2.39
C ASN A 89 -2.33 3.60 -2.67
N LEU A 90 -2.57 2.32 -2.38
CA LEU A 90 -3.89 1.73 -2.18
C LEU A 90 -3.96 1.31 -0.71
N SER A 91 -4.80 1.96 0.08
CA SER A 91 -4.73 1.82 1.54
C SER A 91 -6.08 1.90 2.23
N ILE A 92 -6.20 1.23 3.36
CA ILE A 92 -7.17 1.56 4.41
C ILE A 92 -6.83 2.97 4.94
N PRO A 93 -7.83 3.81 5.29
CA PRO A 93 -7.61 5.17 5.82
C PRO A 93 -7.16 5.14 7.28
N ASP A 94 -5.95 4.68 7.53
CA ASP A 94 -5.31 4.56 8.84
C ASP A 94 -3.90 5.17 8.86
N GLY A 95 -3.35 5.41 10.04
CA GLY A 95 -2.04 6.03 10.22
C GLY A 95 -1.97 7.42 9.55
N TRP A 96 -0.98 7.63 8.69
CA TRP A 96 -0.75 8.88 7.96
C TRP A 96 -1.72 9.14 6.81
N VAL A 97 -2.38 8.08 6.32
CA VAL A 97 -3.19 8.12 5.09
C VAL A 97 -4.31 9.16 5.13
N PRO A 98 -5.07 9.35 6.23
CA PRO A 98 -6.11 10.39 6.30
C PRO A 98 -5.61 11.82 6.12
N GLU A 99 -4.35 12.09 6.44
CA GLU A 99 -3.75 13.42 6.28
C GLU A 99 -3.40 13.75 4.82
N PHE A 100 -3.18 12.73 4.01
CA PHE A 100 -2.64 12.83 2.66
C PHE A 100 -3.62 12.43 1.56
N ALA A 101 -4.33 11.32 1.76
CA ALA A 101 -4.98 10.60 0.67
C ALA A 101 -6.23 11.31 0.15
N LYS A 102 -6.28 11.46 -1.16
CA LYS A 102 -7.43 11.94 -1.93
C LYS A 102 -7.76 10.90 -2.98
N HIS A 103 -8.80 10.11 -2.72
CA HIS A 103 -9.19 8.97 -3.56
C HIS A 103 -9.31 9.35 -5.03
N GLY A 104 -8.68 8.57 -5.91
CA GLY A 104 -8.66 8.80 -7.36
C GLY A 104 -7.86 10.02 -7.84
N LYS A 105 -7.20 10.74 -6.93
CA LYS A 105 -6.38 11.92 -7.24
C LYS A 105 -4.90 11.71 -6.97
N ASN A 106 -4.53 11.24 -5.77
CA ASN A 106 -3.14 10.97 -5.38
C ASN A 106 -2.94 9.60 -4.74
N SER A 107 -4.03 8.89 -4.49
CA SER A 107 -4.07 7.57 -3.86
C SER A 107 -5.42 6.92 -4.12
N PHE A 108 -5.56 5.66 -3.73
CA PHE A 108 -6.84 4.95 -3.69
C PHE A 108 -7.11 4.49 -2.27
N ILE A 109 -8.35 4.64 -1.81
CA ILE A 109 -8.77 4.31 -0.46
C ILE A 109 -9.68 3.08 -0.51
N ILE A 110 -9.42 2.15 0.38
CA ILE A 110 -10.27 1.01 0.65
C ILE A 110 -11.21 1.42 1.78
N ASP A 111 -12.49 1.53 1.51
CA ASP A 111 -13.46 1.84 2.56
C ASP A 111 -13.47 0.74 3.62
N THR A 112 -13.54 1.13 4.88
CA THR A 112 -13.61 0.20 5.99
C THR A 112 -15.00 -0.43 6.13
N ALA A 113 -15.07 -1.58 6.78
CA ALA A 113 -16.30 -2.20 7.19
C ALA A 113 -16.86 -1.54 8.46
N ASP A 114 -18.12 -1.83 8.79
CA ASP A 114 -18.78 -1.33 10.00
C ASP A 114 -18.05 -1.83 11.26
N ASP A 115 -17.84 -0.93 12.23
CA ASP A 115 -17.09 -1.22 13.45
C ASP A 115 -17.79 -2.22 14.39
N HIS A 116 -19.08 -2.40 14.24
CA HIS A 116 -19.86 -3.37 15.03
C HIS A 116 -19.72 -4.82 14.54
N LEU A 117 -19.08 -5.05 13.40
CA LEU A 117 -18.89 -6.39 12.86
C LEU A 117 -17.73 -7.13 13.53
N THR A 118 -17.78 -8.48 13.48
CA THR A 118 -16.65 -9.30 13.92
C THR A 118 -15.43 -9.10 13.02
N PRO A 119 -14.20 -9.28 13.54
CA PRO A 119 -12.97 -9.13 12.75
C PRO A 119 -13.01 -9.95 11.45
N GLU A 120 -13.49 -11.19 11.49
CA GLU A 120 -13.56 -12.07 10.32
C GLU A 120 -14.57 -11.57 9.28
N SER A 121 -15.65 -10.92 9.72
CA SER A 121 -16.62 -10.31 8.82
C SER A 121 -16.07 -9.04 8.19
N LYS A 122 -15.35 -8.21 8.96
CA LYS A 122 -14.64 -7.03 8.46
C LYS A 122 -13.61 -7.45 7.40
N ASP A 123 -12.76 -8.41 7.71
CA ASP A 123 -11.71 -8.90 6.78
C ASP A 123 -12.31 -9.34 5.43
N LYS A 124 -13.46 -10.02 5.42
CA LYS A 124 -14.14 -10.43 4.18
C LYS A 124 -14.67 -9.27 3.38
N ILE A 125 -15.31 -8.31 4.04
CA ILE A 125 -15.90 -7.12 3.39
C ILE A 125 -14.78 -6.24 2.82
N GLU A 126 -13.75 -5.98 3.60
CA GLU A 126 -12.62 -5.14 3.19
C GLU A 126 -11.78 -5.79 2.08
N ALA A 127 -11.61 -7.12 2.12
CA ALA A 127 -11.01 -7.85 1.01
C ALA A 127 -11.82 -7.71 -0.29
N GLN A 128 -13.15 -7.73 -0.22
CA GLN A 128 -13.99 -7.51 -1.40
C GLN A 128 -13.88 -6.07 -1.89
N LYS A 129 -13.92 -5.07 -1.00
CA LYS A 129 -13.75 -3.65 -1.36
C LYS A 129 -12.38 -3.37 -1.98
N LEU A 130 -11.31 -3.99 -1.45
CA LEU A 130 -9.97 -3.93 -2.03
C LEU A 130 -9.98 -4.44 -3.49
N LEU A 131 -10.59 -5.61 -3.72
CA LEU A 131 -10.70 -6.17 -5.07
C LEU A 131 -11.55 -5.28 -5.99
N ASP A 132 -12.63 -4.71 -5.49
CA ASP A 132 -13.48 -3.79 -6.26
C ASP A 132 -12.72 -2.53 -6.70
N VAL A 133 -11.94 -1.91 -5.81
CA VAL A 133 -11.10 -0.75 -6.16
C VAL A 133 -10.04 -1.13 -7.20
N LEU A 134 -9.37 -2.27 -7.02
CA LEU A 134 -8.38 -2.75 -7.99
C LEU A 134 -9.02 -2.98 -9.37
N GLU A 135 -10.11 -3.75 -9.43
CA GLU A 135 -10.72 -4.19 -10.70
C GLU A 135 -11.49 -3.08 -11.42
N ARG A 136 -12.17 -2.21 -10.68
CA ARG A 136 -13.09 -1.23 -11.28
C ARG A 136 -12.48 0.16 -11.43
N GLU A 137 -11.43 0.47 -10.68
CA GLU A 137 -10.86 1.81 -10.67
C GLU A 137 -9.40 1.82 -11.11
N ILE A 138 -8.51 1.06 -10.43
CA ILE A 138 -7.07 1.15 -10.66
C ILE A 138 -6.69 0.54 -12.00
N ILE A 139 -7.06 -0.72 -12.24
CA ILE A 139 -6.67 -1.44 -13.45
C ILE A 139 -7.16 -0.74 -14.72
N PRO A 140 -8.43 -0.30 -14.83
CA PRO A 140 -8.87 0.45 -16.00
C PRO A 140 -8.14 1.79 -16.16
N VAL A 141 -7.88 2.52 -15.08
CA VAL A 141 -7.15 3.78 -15.18
C VAL A 141 -5.70 3.56 -15.61
N TYR A 142 -5.05 2.52 -15.10
CA TYR A 142 -3.67 2.19 -15.46
C TYR A 142 -3.54 1.81 -16.95
N TYR A 143 -4.39 0.92 -17.45
CA TYR A 143 -4.27 0.35 -18.80
C TYR A 143 -4.95 1.18 -19.87
N ASP A 144 -6.16 1.67 -19.60
CA ASP A 144 -7.00 2.30 -20.61
C ASP A 144 -6.87 3.84 -20.61
N HIS A 145 -6.35 4.42 -19.51
CA HIS A 145 -6.22 5.87 -19.34
C HIS A 145 -4.84 6.30 -18.81
N PRO A 146 -3.75 6.03 -19.55
CA PRO A 146 -2.37 6.27 -19.07
C PRO A 146 -2.09 7.74 -18.69
N ASP A 147 -2.69 8.69 -19.37
CA ASP A 147 -2.57 10.11 -19.03
C ASP A 147 -3.19 10.44 -17.66
N LYS A 148 -4.31 9.78 -17.33
CA LYS A 148 -4.93 9.93 -16.00
C LYS A 148 -4.08 9.27 -14.94
N TRP A 149 -3.53 8.09 -15.23
CA TRP A 149 -2.60 7.40 -14.34
C TRP A 149 -1.39 8.28 -14.02
N GLN A 150 -0.73 8.83 -15.04
CA GLN A 150 0.42 9.73 -14.84
C GLN A 150 0.08 10.96 -13.99
N LYS A 151 -1.13 11.53 -14.13
CA LYS A 151 -1.57 12.64 -13.28
C LYS A 151 -1.69 12.22 -11.83
N ILE A 152 -2.21 11.01 -11.56
CA ILE A 152 -2.32 10.47 -10.19
C ILE A 152 -0.93 10.27 -9.60
N VAL A 153 0.01 9.66 -10.33
CA VAL A 153 1.40 9.48 -9.89
C VAL A 153 2.06 10.82 -9.55
N LYS A 154 1.97 11.81 -10.45
CA LYS A 154 2.53 13.15 -10.22
C LYS A 154 1.89 13.85 -9.03
N SER A 155 0.57 13.75 -8.86
CA SER A 155 -0.12 14.31 -7.70
C SER A 155 0.29 13.61 -6.41
N SER A 156 0.46 12.29 -6.42
CA SER A 156 0.96 11.54 -5.28
C SER A 156 2.32 12.06 -4.83
N MET A 157 3.28 12.14 -5.75
CA MET A 157 4.62 12.64 -5.45
C MET A 157 4.63 14.09 -4.98
N SER A 158 3.89 14.97 -5.63
CA SER A 158 3.88 16.40 -5.31
C SER A 158 3.16 16.71 -4.00
N ASP A 159 2.11 15.97 -3.66
CA ASP A 159 1.34 16.19 -2.44
C ASP A 159 2.07 15.63 -1.20
N VAL A 160 2.84 14.53 -1.33
CA VAL A 160 3.50 13.87 -0.19
C VAL A 160 4.74 14.63 0.29
N LEU A 161 5.55 15.12 -0.64
CA LEU A 161 6.85 15.72 -0.33
C LEU A 161 6.76 16.89 0.68
N PRO A 162 5.91 17.91 0.50
CA PRO A 162 5.87 19.05 1.41
C PRO A 162 5.46 18.70 2.84
N PHE A 163 4.66 17.65 3.02
CA PHE A 163 4.11 17.30 4.33
C PHE A 163 4.95 16.29 5.11
N PHE A 164 5.57 15.36 4.40
CA PHE A 164 6.22 14.19 5.02
C PHE A 164 7.75 14.18 4.82
N ASP A 165 8.31 15.32 4.41
CA ASP A 165 9.76 15.51 4.37
C ASP A 165 10.36 15.58 5.78
N SER A 166 11.44 14.83 5.99
CA SER A 166 12.11 14.78 7.30
C SER A 166 12.82 16.09 7.66
N GLY A 167 13.25 16.88 6.66
CA GLY A 167 13.82 18.20 6.88
C GLY A 167 12.81 19.16 7.46
N ARG A 168 11.58 19.20 6.87
CA ARG A 168 10.48 19.98 7.44
C ARG A 168 10.17 19.58 8.88
N MET A 169 10.09 18.28 9.16
CA MET A 169 9.82 17.78 10.50
C MET A 169 10.90 18.24 11.49
N ALA A 170 12.17 18.14 11.12
CA ALA A 170 13.29 18.56 11.96
C ALA A 170 13.27 20.08 12.24
N GLU A 171 12.97 20.88 11.19
CA GLU A 171 12.84 22.34 11.32
C GLU A 171 11.71 22.71 12.27
N GLU A 172 10.52 22.12 12.09
CA GLU A 172 9.39 22.36 12.98
C GLU A 172 9.66 21.96 14.44
N TYR A 173 10.37 20.85 14.66
CA TYR A 173 10.77 20.45 16.00
C TYR A 173 11.75 21.43 16.60
N TYR A 174 12.74 21.90 15.83
CA TYR A 174 13.68 22.91 16.29
C TYR A 174 12.97 24.19 16.69
N GLU A 175 12.13 24.73 15.82
CA GLU A 175 11.42 25.99 16.07
C GLU A 175 10.38 25.90 17.18
N LYS A 176 9.58 24.82 17.22
CA LYS A 176 8.44 24.70 18.13
C LYS A 176 8.79 24.11 19.51
N LEU A 177 9.85 23.30 19.60
CA LEU A 177 10.20 22.59 20.83
C LEU A 177 11.55 23.03 21.45
N TYR A 178 12.52 23.38 20.62
CA TYR A 178 13.89 23.62 21.11
C TYR A 178 14.31 25.10 21.06
N HIS A 179 13.61 25.94 20.34
CA HIS A 179 13.91 27.36 20.21
C HIS A 179 13.01 28.20 21.14
N HIS A 180 13.13 27.95 22.47
CA HIS A 180 12.49 28.76 23.52
C HIS A 180 13.52 29.47 24.36
#